data_3779b42ac34e2dde6c17a5829e4c67c8
#
_entry.id   3779b42ac34e2dde6c17a5829e4c67c8
#
_cell.length_a   1.000
_cell.length_b   1.000
_cell.length_c   1.000
_cell.angle_alpha   90.00
_cell.angle_beta   90.00
_cell.angle_gamma   90.00
#
_symmetry.space_group_name_H-M   'P 1'
#
loop_
_entity.id
_entity.type
_entity.pdbx_description
1 polymer ?
#
loop_
_entity_poly.entity_id
_entity_poly.type
_entity_poly.pdbx_seq_one_letter_code
_entity_poly.pdbx_strand_id
1 'polypeptide(L)'
;TSLKLADYGIRQPKTVLITDPENSVKAFDMLDTDFPVIMKTLRGSKGVGVLFIESEKSLDSIVQILHKQDEDTDLLLQEYIETDYDVRVHVLGGKVFAAMKRPVVEGDFRSNVSQGSEPKKIKLTEMEIEESLKAAKAVGGLWTAVDFIPAKNREKEAPFVIEVNSSPGTEGMEEASGQNISKEIIEFFADSKNWVKVPSECGYKEVVTIKPFGEIVAKFDTGNSGMPVIHAEKMKVNDKKVTWSLLGK
;
A
#
# COMPACT_ATOMS: atom_id res chain seq x y z
N THR A 1 -1.64 -1.92 4.09
CA THR A 1 -0.85 -1.70 2.83
C THR A 1 0.25 -2.75 2.70
N SER A 2 1.18 -2.91 3.68
CA SER A 2 2.37 -3.79 3.58
C SER A 2 2.04 -5.24 3.20
N LEU A 3 1.02 -5.86 3.79
CA LEU A 3 0.60 -7.22 3.41
C LEU A 3 0.18 -7.31 1.94
N LYS A 4 -0.58 -6.33 1.44
CA LYS A 4 -0.98 -6.29 0.03
C LYS A 4 0.22 -6.14 -0.91
N LEU A 5 1.19 -5.32 -0.54
CA LEU A 5 2.43 -5.17 -1.31
C LEU A 5 3.25 -6.47 -1.32
N ALA A 6 3.31 -7.17 -0.19
CA ALA A 6 3.96 -8.48 -0.07
C ALA A 6 3.29 -9.55 -0.96
N ASP A 7 1.94 -9.62 -0.97
CA ASP A 7 1.18 -10.53 -1.85
C ASP A 7 1.51 -10.33 -3.33
N TYR A 8 1.87 -9.11 -3.72
CA TYR A 8 2.29 -8.78 -5.08
C TYR A 8 3.80 -8.94 -5.31
N GLY A 9 4.55 -9.41 -4.31
CA GLY A 9 6.01 -9.57 -4.40
C GLY A 9 6.76 -8.26 -4.58
N ILE A 10 6.24 -7.16 -4.03
CA ILE A 10 6.88 -5.84 -4.07
C ILE A 10 7.91 -5.76 -2.96
N ARG A 11 9.12 -5.32 -3.31
CA ARG A 11 10.21 -5.15 -2.34
C ARG A 11 9.87 -4.04 -1.35
N GLN A 12 9.96 -4.36 -0.07
CA GLN A 12 9.75 -3.45 1.05
C GLN A 12 10.90 -3.58 2.04
N PRO A 13 11.18 -2.57 2.89
CA PRO A 13 12.00 -2.79 4.07
C PRO A 13 11.40 -3.90 4.94
N LYS A 14 12.21 -4.74 5.55
CA LYS A 14 11.73 -5.75 6.49
C LYS A 14 10.87 -5.08 7.56
N THR A 15 9.74 -5.66 7.88
CA THR A 15 8.75 -5.03 8.78
C THR A 15 8.10 -6.07 9.67
N VAL A 16 8.02 -5.78 10.98
CA VAL A 16 7.37 -6.60 12.00
C VAL A 16 6.34 -5.74 12.75
N LEU A 17 5.22 -6.34 13.11
CA LEU A 17 4.17 -5.71 13.93
C LEU A 17 4.43 -6.03 15.40
N ILE A 18 4.39 -5.01 16.25
CA ILE A 18 4.41 -5.13 17.72
C ILE A 18 3.01 -4.80 18.22
N THR A 19 2.33 -5.80 18.76
CA THR A 19 1.00 -5.68 19.39
C THR A 19 1.04 -5.79 20.91
N ASP A 20 2.20 -6.17 21.46
CA ASP A 20 2.42 -6.36 22.86
C ASP A 20 3.81 -5.80 23.23
N PRO A 21 3.89 -4.85 24.16
CA PRO A 21 5.15 -4.22 24.56
C PRO A 21 6.20 -5.21 25.07
N GLU A 22 5.77 -6.32 25.72
CA GLU A 22 6.70 -7.34 26.24
C GLU A 22 7.43 -8.11 25.12
N ASN A 23 6.93 -8.00 23.87
CA ASN A 23 7.54 -8.66 22.71
C ASN A 23 8.40 -7.72 21.85
N SER A 24 8.72 -6.51 22.29
CA SER A 24 9.49 -5.53 21.53
C SER A 24 10.86 -6.06 21.08
N VAL A 25 11.60 -6.71 21.97
CA VAL A 25 12.92 -7.31 21.69
C VAL A 25 12.79 -8.49 20.72
N LYS A 26 11.80 -9.37 20.93
CA LYS A 26 11.56 -10.48 20.02
C LYS A 26 11.18 -10.02 18.62
N ALA A 27 10.41 -8.92 18.53
CA ALA A 27 10.07 -8.31 17.25
C ALA A 27 11.31 -7.79 16.52
N PHE A 28 12.26 -7.22 17.26
CA PHE A 28 13.55 -6.81 16.70
C PHE A 28 14.36 -8.02 16.21
N ASP A 29 14.45 -9.09 16.99
CA ASP A 29 15.12 -10.32 16.57
C ASP A 29 14.50 -10.91 15.28
N MET A 30 13.16 -10.87 15.18
CA MET A 30 12.44 -11.33 13.98
C MET A 30 12.70 -10.44 12.75
N LEU A 31 13.02 -9.18 12.95
CA LEU A 31 13.33 -8.26 11.87
C LEU A 31 14.67 -8.62 11.18
N ASP A 32 15.55 -9.34 11.88
CA ASP A 32 16.84 -9.84 11.36
C ASP A 32 17.64 -8.73 10.67
N THR A 33 17.92 -7.67 11.43
CA THR A 33 18.68 -6.48 11.00
C THR A 33 19.41 -5.86 12.21
N ASP A 34 20.32 -4.96 11.95
CA ASP A 34 21.01 -4.17 12.98
C ASP A 34 20.30 -2.85 13.25
N PHE A 35 20.61 -2.23 14.41
CA PHE A 35 20.23 -0.84 14.65
C PHE A 35 21.04 0.10 13.73
N PRO A 36 20.49 1.26 13.34
CA PRO A 36 19.16 1.79 13.73
C PRO A 36 17.99 1.13 12.99
N VAL A 37 16.79 1.25 13.57
CA VAL A 37 15.54 0.84 12.95
C VAL A 37 14.52 1.96 13.01
N ILE A 38 13.48 1.87 12.19
CA ILE A 38 12.36 2.81 12.18
C ILE A 38 11.17 2.20 12.91
N MET A 39 10.60 2.93 13.86
CA MET A 39 9.33 2.58 14.47
C MET A 39 8.23 3.53 14.02
N LYS A 40 7.06 2.99 13.70
CA LYS A 40 5.91 3.75 13.23
C LYS A 40 4.66 3.38 14.00
N THR A 41 3.89 4.38 14.40
CA THR A 41 2.51 4.14 14.86
C THR A 41 1.61 3.87 13.65
N LEU A 42 0.63 2.97 13.79
CA LEU A 42 -0.34 2.69 12.71
C LEU A 42 -1.27 3.86 12.44
N ARG A 43 -1.43 4.76 13.40
CA ARG A 43 -2.22 5.99 13.30
C ARG A 43 -1.28 7.17 13.31
N GLY A 44 -1.23 7.92 12.22
CA GLY A 44 -0.39 9.10 12.08
C GLY A 44 -0.39 9.61 10.64
N SER A 45 0.03 10.85 10.45
CA SER A 45 0.19 11.45 9.11
C SER A 45 1.34 12.47 9.12
N LYS A 46 1.88 12.78 7.94
CA LYS A 46 2.93 13.79 7.74
C LYS A 46 4.21 13.56 8.56
N GLY A 47 4.59 12.27 8.80
CA GLY A 47 5.77 11.91 9.57
C GLY A 47 5.63 12.01 11.09
N VAL A 48 4.45 12.37 11.60
CA VAL A 48 4.14 12.29 13.03
C VAL A 48 3.95 10.82 13.40
N GLY A 49 4.64 10.35 14.45
CA GLY A 49 4.61 8.93 14.85
C GLY A 49 5.64 8.04 14.13
N VAL A 50 6.64 8.64 13.45
CA VAL A 50 7.81 7.93 12.92
C VAL A 50 9.01 8.25 13.79
N LEU A 51 9.64 7.23 14.36
CA LEU A 51 10.71 7.33 15.33
C LEU A 51 11.95 6.58 14.83
N PHE A 52 13.12 7.16 15.06
CA PHE A 52 14.42 6.56 14.77
C PHE A 52 14.96 5.93 16.06
N ILE A 53 15.19 4.64 16.03
CA ILE A 53 15.57 3.85 17.21
C ILE A 53 16.98 3.34 17.01
N GLU A 54 17.88 3.75 17.89
CA GLU A 54 19.33 3.47 17.80
C GLU A 54 19.78 2.31 18.68
N SER A 55 18.93 1.82 19.56
CA SER A 55 19.30 0.74 20.48
C SER A 55 18.09 -0.01 21.03
N GLU A 56 18.34 -1.24 21.49
CA GLU A 56 17.34 -2.07 22.16
C GLU A 56 16.73 -1.36 23.39
N LYS A 57 17.57 -0.67 24.18
CA LYS A 57 17.09 0.05 25.37
C LYS A 57 16.14 1.19 24.99
N SER A 58 16.42 1.90 23.90
CA SER A 58 15.54 2.96 23.39
C SER A 58 14.24 2.34 22.86
N LEU A 59 14.31 1.23 22.14
CA LEU A 59 13.15 0.49 21.63
C LEU A 59 12.21 0.12 22.78
N ASP A 60 12.71 -0.59 23.77
CA ASP A 60 11.92 -1.06 24.91
C ASP A 60 11.27 0.09 25.67
N SER A 61 12.05 1.13 26.00
CA SER A 61 11.57 2.31 26.72
C SER A 61 10.45 3.05 25.97
N ILE A 62 10.59 3.23 24.66
CA ILE A 62 9.61 3.96 23.85
C ILE A 62 8.34 3.12 23.67
N VAL A 63 8.46 1.83 23.42
CA VAL A 63 7.32 0.92 23.31
C VAL A 63 6.50 0.94 24.59
N GLN A 64 7.13 0.83 25.77
CA GLN A 64 6.44 0.89 27.06
C GLN A 64 5.73 2.25 27.28
N ILE A 65 6.35 3.37 26.89
CA ILE A 65 5.72 4.70 27.02
C ILE A 65 4.47 4.80 26.14
N LEU A 66 4.57 4.36 24.87
CA LEU A 66 3.46 4.45 23.93
C LEU A 66 2.27 3.56 24.35
N HIS A 67 2.53 2.33 24.78
CA HIS A 67 1.47 1.44 25.29
C HIS A 67 0.88 1.92 26.61
N LYS A 68 1.66 2.61 27.46
CA LYS A 68 1.10 3.24 28.67
C LYS A 68 0.14 4.38 28.37
N GLN A 69 0.32 5.06 27.23
CA GLN A 69 -0.58 6.15 26.79
C GLN A 69 -1.84 5.60 26.12
N ASP A 70 -1.70 4.51 25.38
CA ASP A 70 -2.80 3.84 24.66
C ASP A 70 -2.48 2.35 24.56
N GLU A 71 -3.17 1.52 25.37
CA GLU A 71 -2.93 0.07 25.45
C GLU A 71 -3.23 -0.66 24.13
N ASP A 72 -4.07 -0.07 23.27
CA ASP A 72 -4.44 -0.61 21.96
C ASP A 72 -3.52 -0.12 20.84
N THR A 73 -2.39 0.51 21.18
CA THR A 73 -1.45 1.03 20.15
C THR A 73 -0.64 -0.10 19.53
N ASP A 74 -0.94 -0.41 18.28
CA ASP A 74 -0.09 -1.25 17.44
C ASP A 74 1.06 -0.43 16.82
N LEU A 75 2.26 -1.02 16.84
CA LEU A 75 3.48 -0.40 16.32
C LEU A 75 4.08 -1.24 15.20
N LEU A 76 4.59 -0.59 14.16
CA LEU A 76 5.42 -1.24 13.14
C LEU A 76 6.90 -0.97 13.45
N LEU A 77 7.69 -2.01 13.53
CA LEU A 77 9.15 -1.95 13.54
C LEU A 77 9.63 -2.29 12.14
N GLN A 78 10.50 -1.44 11.58
CA GLN A 78 10.92 -1.54 10.19
C GLN A 78 12.42 -1.34 10.07
N GLU A 79 13.06 -2.13 9.21
CA GLU A 79 14.45 -1.95 8.79
C GLU A 79 14.70 -0.51 8.32
N TYR A 80 15.78 0.10 8.78
CA TYR A 80 16.22 1.40 8.28
C TYR A 80 17.02 1.22 6.99
N ILE A 81 16.58 1.84 5.92
CA ILE A 81 17.31 1.89 4.65
C ILE A 81 17.96 3.26 4.55
N GLU A 82 19.28 3.30 4.68
CA GLU A 82 20.05 4.54 4.53
C GLU A 82 19.93 5.09 3.11
N THR A 83 19.58 6.37 3.01
CA THR A 83 19.39 7.05 1.72
C THR A 83 19.55 8.55 1.87
N ASP A 84 19.98 9.22 0.79
CA ASP A 84 20.05 10.69 0.70
C ASP A 84 18.70 11.31 0.30
N TYR A 85 17.77 10.52 -0.23
CA TYR A 85 16.46 10.97 -0.67
C TYR A 85 15.49 9.81 -0.84
N ASP A 86 14.22 10.08 -0.71
CA ASP A 86 13.16 9.20 -1.19
C ASP A 86 12.53 9.74 -2.49
N VAL A 87 11.69 8.91 -3.09
CA VAL A 87 10.99 9.24 -4.32
C VAL A 87 9.49 9.07 -4.10
N ARG A 88 8.73 10.10 -4.48
CA ARG A 88 7.27 10.04 -4.57
C ARG A 88 6.84 10.01 -6.02
N VAL A 89 6.02 9.03 -6.37
CA VAL A 89 5.49 8.83 -7.72
C VAL A 89 3.96 8.91 -7.69
N HIS A 90 3.38 9.84 -8.42
CA HIS A 90 1.95 9.89 -8.62
C HIS A 90 1.52 8.98 -9.76
N VAL A 91 0.61 8.06 -9.46
CA VAL A 91 -0.02 7.15 -10.40
C VAL A 91 -1.49 7.55 -10.57
N LEU A 92 -1.92 7.75 -11.80
CA LEU A 92 -3.29 8.12 -12.14
C LEU A 92 -3.78 7.24 -13.31
N GLY A 93 -4.90 6.56 -13.13
CA GLY A 93 -5.48 5.69 -14.17
C GLY A 93 -4.54 4.59 -14.65
N GLY A 94 -3.69 4.05 -13.78
CA GLY A 94 -2.71 3.02 -14.12
C GLY A 94 -1.51 3.52 -14.90
N LYS A 95 -1.21 4.82 -14.85
CA LYS A 95 -0.04 5.43 -15.48
C LYS A 95 0.70 6.31 -14.49
N VAL A 96 2.03 6.26 -14.52
CA VAL A 96 2.85 7.27 -13.84
C VAL A 96 2.70 8.60 -14.60
N PHE A 97 2.32 9.66 -13.90
CA PHE A 97 2.14 10.95 -14.54
C PHE A 97 3.04 12.06 -13.94
N ALA A 98 3.53 11.88 -12.70
CA ALA A 98 4.49 12.79 -12.09
C ALA A 98 5.38 12.06 -11.09
N ALA A 99 6.61 12.53 -10.93
CA ALA A 99 7.55 12.02 -9.94
C ALA A 99 8.46 13.12 -9.40
N MET A 100 8.76 13.05 -8.11
CA MET A 100 9.70 13.92 -7.43
C MET A 100 10.60 13.13 -6.49
N LYS A 101 11.83 13.61 -6.29
CA LYS A 101 12.68 13.20 -5.17
C LYS A 101 12.58 14.22 -4.05
N ARG A 102 12.61 13.73 -2.82
CA ARG A 102 12.61 14.53 -1.61
C ARG A 102 13.92 14.27 -0.87
N PRO A 103 14.88 15.19 -0.87
CA PRO A 103 16.12 15.04 -0.12
C PRO A 103 15.83 14.87 1.38
N VAL A 104 16.64 14.05 2.03
CA VAL A 104 16.65 13.97 3.49
C VAL A 104 17.16 15.30 4.03
N VAL A 105 16.50 15.83 5.06
CA VAL A 105 16.90 17.10 5.68
C VAL A 105 18.11 16.86 6.57
N GLU A 106 19.09 17.76 6.53
CA GLU A 106 20.29 17.66 7.36
C GLU A 106 19.92 17.61 8.86
N GLY A 107 20.40 16.58 9.55
CA GLY A 107 20.07 16.34 10.96
C GLY A 107 18.75 15.60 11.20
N ASP A 108 18.04 15.18 10.14
CA ASP A 108 16.86 14.32 10.23
C ASP A 108 17.08 13.05 9.38
N PHE A 109 16.31 12.02 9.62
CA PHE A 109 16.27 10.78 8.81
C PHE A 109 15.09 10.78 7.83
N ARG A 110 14.22 11.78 7.91
CA ARG A 110 12.99 11.93 7.13
C ARG A 110 13.20 12.86 5.95
N SER A 111 12.49 12.59 4.87
CA SER A 111 12.51 13.34 3.61
C SER A 111 11.22 14.09 3.31
N ASN A 112 10.34 14.25 4.31
CA ASN A 112 9.03 14.86 4.11
C ASN A 112 9.11 16.36 3.79
N VAL A 113 8.41 16.81 2.76
CA VAL A 113 8.29 18.25 2.40
C VAL A 113 7.78 19.08 3.57
N SER A 114 6.82 18.53 4.36
CA SER A 114 6.32 19.20 5.58
C SER A 114 7.38 19.41 6.66
N GLN A 115 8.56 18.79 6.54
CA GLN A 115 9.71 18.94 7.45
C GLN A 115 10.81 19.82 6.82
N GLY A 116 10.54 20.50 5.70
CA GLY A 116 11.47 21.42 5.06
C GLY A 116 12.30 20.82 3.92
N SER A 117 12.02 19.59 3.49
CA SER A 117 12.65 19.05 2.28
C SER A 117 12.20 19.82 1.05
N GLU A 118 13.17 20.24 0.20
CA GLU A 118 12.90 20.88 -1.08
C GLU A 118 12.70 19.80 -2.16
N PRO A 119 11.47 19.59 -2.68
CA PRO A 119 11.21 18.58 -3.67
C PRO A 119 11.86 18.94 -5.00
N LYS A 120 12.44 17.94 -5.68
CA LYS A 120 13.12 18.12 -6.98
C LYS A 120 12.61 17.10 -7.99
N LYS A 121 12.50 17.52 -9.24
CA LYS A 121 12.15 16.62 -10.34
C LYS A 121 13.15 15.48 -10.44
N ILE A 122 12.66 14.28 -10.73
CA ILE A 122 13.48 13.08 -10.96
C ILE A 122 13.01 12.36 -12.21
N LYS A 123 13.97 11.75 -12.93
CA LYS A 123 13.69 10.77 -13.98
C LYS A 123 13.70 9.39 -13.35
N LEU A 124 12.60 8.67 -13.50
CA LEU A 124 12.48 7.29 -13.04
C LEU A 124 13.14 6.33 -14.02
N THR A 125 13.65 5.20 -13.51
CA THR A 125 14.04 4.04 -14.31
C THR A 125 12.78 3.23 -14.71
N GLU A 126 12.92 2.32 -15.67
CA GLU A 126 11.81 1.44 -16.07
C GLU A 126 11.35 0.57 -14.90
N MET A 127 12.29 0.06 -14.11
CA MET A 127 11.99 -0.74 -12.91
C MET A 127 11.22 0.05 -11.84
N GLU A 128 11.60 1.30 -11.58
CA GLU A 128 10.89 2.16 -10.63
C GLU A 128 9.47 2.49 -11.10
N ILE A 129 9.27 2.67 -12.42
CA ILE A 129 7.95 2.85 -13.02
C ILE A 129 7.12 1.57 -12.82
N GLU A 130 7.66 0.41 -13.17
CA GLU A 130 6.97 -0.87 -13.07
C GLU A 130 6.55 -1.16 -11.63
N GLU A 131 7.47 -1.03 -10.66
CA GLU A 131 7.16 -1.27 -9.25
C GLU A 131 6.16 -0.27 -8.69
N SER A 132 6.19 1.01 -9.13
CA SER A 132 5.18 1.99 -8.73
C SER A 132 3.79 1.65 -9.26
N LEU A 133 3.67 1.22 -10.52
CA LEU A 133 2.40 0.79 -11.11
C LEU A 133 1.86 -0.48 -10.42
N LYS A 134 2.74 -1.41 -10.12
CA LYS A 134 2.43 -2.64 -9.41
C LYS A 134 1.93 -2.36 -7.99
N ALA A 135 2.58 -1.42 -7.27
CA ALA A 135 2.17 -0.99 -5.94
C ALA A 135 0.80 -0.30 -5.94
N ALA A 136 0.55 0.62 -6.87
CA ALA A 136 -0.75 1.26 -7.03
C ALA A 136 -1.86 0.24 -7.33
N LYS A 137 -1.58 -0.74 -8.20
CA LYS A 137 -2.50 -1.83 -8.52
C LYS A 137 -2.78 -2.73 -7.31
N ALA A 138 -1.78 -3.05 -6.51
CA ALA A 138 -1.91 -3.90 -5.32
C ALA A 138 -2.92 -3.35 -4.31
N VAL A 139 -2.98 -2.02 -4.16
CA VAL A 139 -3.95 -1.35 -3.28
C VAL A 139 -5.27 -1.00 -3.97
N GLY A 140 -5.38 -1.22 -5.28
CA GLY A 140 -6.60 -0.90 -6.06
C GLY A 140 -6.83 0.60 -6.25
N GLY A 141 -5.79 1.42 -6.15
CA GLY A 141 -5.91 2.87 -6.23
C GLY A 141 -5.95 3.38 -7.66
N LEU A 142 -6.97 4.18 -7.98
CA LEU A 142 -7.09 4.85 -9.28
C LEU A 142 -6.19 6.09 -9.37
N TRP A 143 -6.06 6.81 -8.25
CA TRP A 143 -5.09 7.85 -8.02
C TRP A 143 -4.38 7.61 -6.69
N THR A 144 -3.06 7.47 -6.73
CA THR A 144 -2.23 7.19 -5.56
C THR A 144 -0.88 7.89 -5.66
N ALA A 145 -0.24 8.10 -4.53
CA ALA A 145 1.21 8.33 -4.51
C ALA A 145 1.91 7.11 -3.91
N VAL A 146 2.91 6.62 -4.62
CA VAL A 146 3.80 5.56 -4.17
C VAL A 146 5.10 6.20 -3.71
N ASP A 147 5.46 5.96 -2.45
CA ASP A 147 6.72 6.42 -1.87
C ASP A 147 7.70 5.25 -1.79
N PHE A 148 8.90 5.45 -2.27
CA PHE A 148 9.94 4.44 -2.21
C PHE A 148 11.34 5.02 -1.97
N ILE A 149 12.20 4.22 -1.37
CA ILE A 149 13.64 4.47 -1.30
C ILE A 149 14.28 3.78 -2.50
N PRO A 150 15.04 4.50 -3.34
CA PRO A 150 15.70 3.89 -4.49
C PRO A 150 16.75 2.87 -4.06
N ALA A 151 16.93 1.83 -4.84
CA ALA A 151 18.02 0.90 -4.65
C ALA A 151 19.37 1.56 -4.97
N LYS A 152 20.47 1.05 -4.40
CA LYS A 152 21.84 1.53 -4.73
C LYS A 152 22.13 1.45 -6.23
N ASN A 153 21.70 0.37 -6.88
CA ASN A 153 21.75 0.24 -8.34
C ASN A 153 20.33 0.29 -8.91
N ARG A 154 19.87 1.51 -9.19
CA ARG A 154 18.51 1.81 -9.67
C ARG A 154 18.11 1.08 -10.97
N GLU A 155 19.10 0.76 -11.83
CA GLU A 155 18.84 0.10 -13.12
C GLU A 155 18.71 -1.42 -13.00
N LYS A 156 19.16 -2.02 -11.89
CA LYS A 156 19.24 -3.47 -11.72
C LYS A 156 18.45 -4.02 -10.55
N GLU A 157 18.08 -3.15 -9.61
CA GLU A 157 17.43 -3.55 -8.37
C GLU A 157 16.12 -2.79 -8.17
N ALA A 158 15.10 -3.51 -7.73
CA ALA A 158 13.81 -2.90 -7.38
C ALA A 158 13.97 -1.95 -6.18
N PRO A 159 13.26 -0.81 -6.18
CA PRO A 159 13.24 0.10 -5.05
C PRO A 159 12.55 -0.53 -3.84
N PHE A 160 12.77 0.03 -2.66
CA PHE A 160 12.04 -0.35 -1.46
C PHE A 160 10.78 0.50 -1.32
N VAL A 161 9.61 -0.04 -1.62
CA VAL A 161 8.34 0.67 -1.43
C VAL A 161 8.04 0.78 0.06
N ILE A 162 7.89 2.00 0.55
CA ILE A 162 7.66 2.28 1.98
C ILE A 162 6.22 2.67 2.29
N GLU A 163 5.50 3.24 1.33
CA GLU A 163 4.12 3.67 1.52
C GLU A 163 3.37 3.80 0.19
N VAL A 164 2.05 3.61 0.23
CA VAL A 164 1.13 3.96 -0.86
C VAL A 164 -0.01 4.78 -0.29
N ASN A 165 -0.10 6.03 -0.72
CA ASN A 165 -1.07 7.01 -0.24
C ASN A 165 -2.27 7.09 -1.20
N SER A 166 -3.49 6.94 -0.66
CA SER A 166 -4.75 7.02 -1.42
C SER A 166 -5.29 8.43 -1.60
N SER A 167 -4.73 9.41 -0.90
CA SER A 167 -5.11 10.83 -0.99
C SER A 167 -3.87 11.71 -0.84
N PRO A 168 -2.97 11.67 -1.82
CA PRO A 168 -1.70 12.40 -1.73
C PRO A 168 -1.90 13.91 -1.91
N GLY A 169 -1.09 14.70 -1.20
CA GLY A 169 -0.97 16.14 -1.47
C GLY A 169 -0.29 16.41 -2.82
N THR A 170 -0.69 17.46 -3.50
CA THR A 170 -0.18 17.83 -4.83
C THR A 170 0.87 18.93 -4.81
N GLU A 171 0.90 19.77 -3.77
CA GLU A 171 1.72 20.98 -3.69
C GLU A 171 3.20 20.74 -3.98
N GLY A 172 3.86 19.83 -3.25
CA GLY A 172 5.27 19.53 -3.48
C GLY A 172 5.55 18.92 -4.86
N MET A 173 4.59 18.20 -5.44
CA MET A 173 4.71 17.65 -6.79
C MET A 173 4.56 18.76 -7.85
N GLU A 174 3.67 19.71 -7.64
CA GLU A 174 3.51 20.89 -8.51
C GLU A 174 4.76 21.78 -8.47
N GLU A 175 5.31 22.00 -7.28
CA GLU A 175 6.57 22.73 -7.10
C GLU A 175 7.73 22.05 -7.84
N ALA A 176 7.91 20.74 -7.65
CA ALA A 176 9.02 20.01 -8.27
C ALA A 176 8.91 19.85 -9.77
N SER A 177 7.69 19.67 -10.30
CA SER A 177 7.45 19.38 -11.72
C SER A 177 7.17 20.60 -12.57
N GLY A 178 6.66 21.69 -11.97
CA GLY A 178 6.13 22.85 -12.68
C GLY A 178 4.80 22.56 -13.41
N GLN A 179 4.16 21.42 -13.14
CA GLN A 179 2.90 20.99 -13.74
C GLN A 179 1.73 21.30 -12.79
N ASN A 180 0.56 21.59 -13.34
CA ASN A 180 -0.65 21.72 -12.54
C ASN A 180 -1.28 20.34 -12.30
N ILE A 181 -0.77 19.64 -11.30
CA ILE A 181 -1.16 18.27 -10.95
C ILE A 181 -2.63 18.20 -10.58
N SER A 182 -3.10 19.16 -9.81
CA SER A 182 -4.51 19.24 -9.38
C SER A 182 -5.46 19.35 -10.58
N LYS A 183 -5.09 20.13 -11.60
CA LYS A 183 -5.88 20.25 -12.83
C LYS A 183 -5.96 18.92 -13.56
N GLU A 184 -4.84 18.23 -13.77
CA GLU A 184 -4.81 16.95 -14.48
C GLU A 184 -5.66 15.89 -13.79
N ILE A 185 -5.64 15.85 -12.46
CA ILE A 185 -6.47 14.94 -11.67
C ILE A 185 -7.96 15.26 -11.86
N ILE A 186 -8.34 16.54 -11.79
CA ILE A 186 -9.74 16.96 -11.99
C ILE A 186 -10.22 16.63 -13.40
N GLU A 187 -9.40 16.91 -14.42
CA GLU A 187 -9.74 16.60 -15.82
C GLU A 187 -9.88 15.09 -16.04
N PHE A 188 -9.01 14.27 -15.42
CA PHE A 188 -9.13 12.81 -15.47
C PHE A 188 -10.45 12.32 -14.87
N PHE A 189 -10.83 12.80 -13.68
CA PHE A 189 -12.07 12.39 -13.03
C PHE A 189 -13.33 13.04 -13.62
N ALA A 190 -13.20 14.15 -14.35
CA ALA A 190 -14.32 14.75 -15.08
C ALA A 190 -14.79 13.88 -16.26
N ASP A 191 -13.92 13.06 -16.84
CA ASP A 191 -14.31 12.10 -17.87
C ASP A 191 -14.86 10.82 -17.24
N SER A 192 -16.17 10.60 -17.39
CA SER A 192 -16.85 9.41 -16.84
C SER A 192 -16.34 8.07 -17.38
N LYS A 193 -15.60 8.06 -18.49
CA LYS A 193 -14.95 6.86 -19.03
C LYS A 193 -13.83 6.33 -18.10
N ASN A 194 -13.25 7.21 -17.30
CA ASN A 194 -12.22 6.88 -16.35
C ASN A 194 -12.77 6.37 -15.00
N TRP A 195 -14.08 6.45 -14.79
CA TRP A 195 -14.67 6.02 -13.55
C TRP A 195 -14.63 4.51 -13.41
N VAL A 196 -14.22 4.05 -12.23
CA VAL A 196 -14.42 2.65 -11.86
C VAL A 196 -15.92 2.43 -11.81
N LYS A 197 -16.42 1.47 -12.58
CA LYS A 197 -17.81 1.04 -12.47
C LYS A 197 -17.97 0.40 -11.08
N VAL A 198 -18.40 1.20 -10.12
CA VAL A 198 -18.86 0.65 -8.85
C VAL A 198 -20.07 -0.22 -9.19
N PRO A 199 -20.13 -1.48 -8.75
CA PRO A 199 -21.33 -2.27 -8.87
C PRO A 199 -22.51 -1.46 -8.32
N SER A 200 -23.63 -1.48 -9.03
CA SER A 200 -24.89 -0.94 -8.50
C SER A 200 -25.12 -1.47 -7.10
N GLU A 201 -25.73 -0.68 -6.23
CA GLU A 201 -26.14 -1.18 -4.91
C GLU A 201 -26.87 -2.50 -5.10
N CYS A 202 -26.43 -3.55 -4.43
CA CYS A 202 -27.09 -4.84 -4.45
C CYS A 202 -27.52 -5.19 -3.03
N GLY A 203 -28.68 -5.82 -2.90
CA GLY A 203 -29.15 -6.37 -1.64
C GLY A 203 -28.34 -7.59 -1.24
N TYR A 204 -28.53 -8.03 0.00
CA TYR A 204 -27.92 -9.26 0.52
C TYR A 204 -28.24 -10.49 -0.35
N LYS A 205 -29.41 -10.49 -1.00
CA LYS A 205 -29.82 -11.51 -1.97
C LYS A 205 -30.43 -10.81 -3.18
N GLU A 206 -29.99 -11.18 -4.36
CA GLU A 206 -30.45 -10.63 -5.63
C GLU A 206 -30.69 -11.75 -6.64
N VAL A 207 -31.62 -11.52 -7.57
CA VAL A 207 -31.74 -12.38 -8.74
C VAL A 207 -30.71 -11.96 -9.77
N VAL A 208 -29.80 -12.87 -10.08
CA VAL A 208 -28.74 -12.65 -11.07
C VAL A 208 -28.85 -13.63 -12.22
N THR A 209 -28.52 -13.18 -13.42
CA THR A 209 -28.48 -14.04 -14.61
C THR A 209 -27.07 -14.57 -14.83
N ILE A 210 -26.88 -15.87 -14.75
CA ILE A 210 -25.58 -16.52 -15.05
C ILE A 210 -25.72 -17.35 -16.32
N LYS A 211 -25.02 -16.97 -17.37
CA LYS A 211 -24.99 -17.75 -18.62
C LYS A 211 -24.12 -18.99 -18.43
N PRO A 212 -24.56 -20.19 -18.89
CA PRO A 212 -25.81 -20.49 -19.60
C PRO A 212 -26.98 -20.90 -18.69
N PHE A 213 -26.88 -20.70 -17.36
CA PHE A 213 -27.79 -21.32 -16.38
C PHE A 213 -29.08 -20.52 -16.14
N GLY A 214 -29.16 -19.28 -16.62
CA GLY A 214 -30.32 -18.40 -16.45
C GLY A 214 -30.32 -17.68 -15.09
N GLU A 215 -31.51 -17.36 -14.61
CA GLU A 215 -31.70 -16.62 -13.37
C GLU A 215 -31.55 -17.50 -12.14
N ILE A 216 -30.77 -17.04 -11.18
CA ILE A 216 -30.57 -17.66 -9.87
C ILE A 216 -30.61 -16.59 -8.77
N VAL A 217 -30.98 -16.98 -7.57
CA VAL A 217 -30.84 -16.11 -6.39
C VAL A 217 -29.40 -16.21 -5.87
N ALA A 218 -28.64 -15.13 -6.00
CA ALA A 218 -27.29 -15.04 -5.47
C ALA A 218 -27.29 -14.34 -4.10
N LYS A 219 -26.50 -14.87 -3.17
CA LYS A 219 -26.16 -14.20 -1.92
C LYS A 219 -24.83 -13.49 -2.11
N PHE A 220 -24.82 -12.18 -1.84
CA PHE A 220 -23.60 -11.40 -1.88
C PHE A 220 -22.90 -11.42 -0.52
N ASP A 221 -21.67 -11.88 -0.49
CA ASP A 221 -20.85 -11.96 0.71
C ASP A 221 -19.65 -11.01 0.59
N THR A 222 -19.70 -9.90 1.30
CA THR A 222 -18.65 -8.88 1.30
C THR A 222 -17.37 -9.31 2.03
N GLY A 223 -17.41 -10.39 2.79
CA GLY A 223 -16.26 -10.97 3.48
C GLY A 223 -15.43 -11.92 2.59
N ASN A 224 -15.97 -12.33 1.43
CA ASN A 224 -15.28 -13.23 0.52
C ASN A 224 -14.51 -12.45 -0.55
N SER A 225 -13.20 -12.39 -0.43
CA SER A 225 -12.31 -11.75 -1.42
C SER A 225 -11.86 -12.70 -2.54
N GLY A 226 -12.33 -13.94 -2.52
CA GLY A 226 -11.96 -14.98 -3.48
C GLY A 226 -12.83 -15.01 -4.74
N MET A 227 -12.74 -16.12 -5.48
CA MET A 227 -13.61 -16.37 -6.63
C MET A 227 -15.05 -16.58 -6.19
N PRO A 228 -16.03 -16.21 -7.04
CA PRO A 228 -17.44 -16.49 -6.75
C PRO A 228 -17.65 -17.98 -6.54
N VAL A 229 -18.39 -18.32 -5.48
CA VAL A 229 -18.72 -19.71 -5.12
C VAL A 229 -20.16 -19.98 -5.50
N ILE A 230 -20.38 -21.07 -6.24
CA ILE A 230 -21.72 -21.54 -6.59
C ILE A 230 -22.00 -22.79 -5.73
N HIS A 231 -23.08 -22.75 -4.99
CA HIS A 231 -23.56 -23.92 -4.27
C HIS A 231 -24.22 -24.90 -5.23
N ALA A 232 -23.58 -26.03 -5.44
CA ALA A 232 -24.05 -27.07 -6.34
C ALA A 232 -24.49 -28.31 -5.55
N GLU A 233 -25.60 -28.90 -5.95
CA GLU A 233 -26.10 -30.17 -5.43
C GLU A 233 -25.99 -31.29 -6.47
N LYS A 234 -26.02 -32.52 -6.01
CA LYS A 234 -26.02 -33.73 -6.86
C LYS A 234 -24.87 -33.76 -7.86
N MET A 235 -23.70 -33.28 -7.42
CA MET A 235 -22.51 -33.26 -8.27
C MET A 235 -22.06 -34.66 -8.64
N LYS A 236 -21.89 -34.92 -9.95
CA LYS A 236 -21.31 -36.15 -10.51
C LYS A 236 -20.10 -35.77 -11.32
N VAL A 237 -18.97 -36.42 -11.01
CA VAL A 237 -17.70 -36.23 -11.70
C VAL A 237 -17.38 -37.49 -12.46
N ASN A 238 -17.22 -37.36 -13.77
CA ASN A 238 -16.65 -38.40 -14.66
C ASN A 238 -15.37 -37.83 -15.25
N ASP A 239 -14.47 -38.71 -15.75
CA ASP A 239 -13.12 -38.36 -16.23
C ASP A 239 -13.03 -37.13 -17.15
N LYS A 240 -14.11 -36.71 -17.79
CA LYS A 240 -14.13 -35.60 -18.74
C LYS A 240 -15.28 -34.62 -18.54
N LYS A 241 -16.16 -34.81 -17.54
CA LYS A 241 -17.36 -33.98 -17.35
C LYS A 241 -17.81 -33.94 -15.91
N VAL A 242 -18.09 -32.73 -15.46
CA VAL A 242 -18.77 -32.52 -14.18
C VAL A 242 -20.21 -32.11 -14.48
N THR A 243 -21.18 -32.81 -13.86
CA THR A 243 -22.60 -32.48 -13.92
C THR A 243 -23.09 -32.19 -12.50
N TRP A 244 -23.91 -31.19 -12.36
CA TRP A 244 -24.43 -30.73 -11.07
C TRP A 244 -25.76 -29.99 -11.25
N SER A 245 -26.51 -29.81 -10.17
CA SER A 245 -27.71 -28.97 -10.14
C SER A 245 -27.50 -27.78 -9.19
N LEU A 246 -28.10 -26.66 -9.51
CA LEU A 246 -28.16 -25.52 -8.60
C LEU A 246 -29.20 -25.77 -7.51
N LEU A 247 -28.94 -25.29 -6.30
CA LEU A 247 -29.87 -25.33 -5.20
C LEU A 247 -31.19 -24.64 -5.62
N GLY A 248 -32.31 -25.32 -5.54
CA GLY A 248 -33.63 -24.76 -5.83
C GLY A 248 -34.09 -24.77 -7.30
N LYS A 249 -33.40 -25.49 -8.18
CA LYS A 249 -33.84 -25.81 -9.55
C LYS A 249 -33.85 -27.29 -9.84
#